data_29b1236a73cf3c7f2e54cbc3322477a0
#
_entry.id   29b1236a73cf3c7f2e54cbc3322477a0
#
_cell.length_a   1.000
_cell.length_b   1.000
_cell.length_c   1.000
_cell.angle_alpha   90.00
_cell.angle_beta   90.00
_cell.angle_gamma   90.00
#
_symmetry.space_group_name_H-M   'P 1'
#
loop_
_entity.id
_entity.type
_entity.pdbx_description
1 polymer ?
#
loop_
_entity_poly.entity_id
_entity_poly.type
_entity_poly.pdbx_seq_one_letter_code
_entity_poly.pdbx_strand_id
1 'polypeptide(L)'
;MSNTTETILIEADKSAWPLLPSERTWGGWKLGISLATAAAATWCYIIGEYVGYYLNFREGFAALFAGSMIGMLIVALAAVPVAMRFGVDSIASSKPQFGSRGWVIPAAMQFVSIVGWNSLLLIFFAKSTTQLLRALGVIG
;
A
#
# COMPACT_ATOMS: atom_id res chain seq x y z
N MET A 1 2.86 -7.79 31.85
CA MET A 1 2.51 -8.31 30.51
C MET A 1 1.05 -8.08 30.13
N SER A 2 0.08 -7.94 31.08
CA SER A 2 -1.35 -7.70 30.76
C SER A 2 -1.63 -6.33 30.12
N ASN A 3 -0.96 -5.28 30.56
CA ASN A 3 -1.20 -3.92 30.05
C ASN A 3 -0.95 -3.73 28.55
N THR A 4 0.08 -4.40 28.02
CA THR A 4 0.43 -4.25 26.58
C THR A 4 -0.60 -4.91 25.67
N THR A 5 -1.14 -6.06 26.08
CA THR A 5 -2.16 -6.79 25.31
C THR A 5 -3.49 -6.04 25.33
N GLU A 6 -3.90 -5.49 26.47
CA GLU A 6 -5.09 -4.64 26.56
C GLU A 6 -4.97 -3.36 25.73
N THR A 7 -3.80 -2.72 25.75
CA THR A 7 -3.56 -1.53 24.93
C THR A 7 -3.66 -1.85 23.43
N ILE A 8 -3.08 -2.97 22.98
CA ILE A 8 -3.17 -3.42 21.59
C ILE A 8 -4.61 -3.73 21.18
N LEU A 9 -5.38 -4.37 22.04
CA LEU A 9 -6.79 -4.68 21.77
C LEU A 9 -7.65 -3.43 21.68
N ILE A 10 -7.41 -2.45 22.55
CA ILE A 10 -8.10 -1.15 22.52
C ILE A 10 -7.74 -0.35 21.27
N GLU A 11 -6.47 -0.36 20.86
CA GLU A 11 -6.04 0.29 19.63
C GLU A 11 -6.60 -0.41 18.39
N ALA A 12 -6.64 -1.74 18.38
CA ALA A 12 -7.24 -2.51 17.28
C ALA A 12 -8.76 -2.27 17.17
N ASP A 13 -9.46 -2.18 18.29
CA ASP A 13 -10.89 -1.85 18.32
C ASP A 13 -11.13 -0.42 17.84
N LYS A 14 -10.35 0.55 18.29
CA LYS A 14 -10.41 1.95 17.82
C LYS A 14 -10.13 2.10 16.33
N SER A 15 -9.21 1.32 15.77
CA SER A 15 -8.86 1.39 14.34
C SER A 15 -10.01 0.96 13.42
N ALA A 16 -10.97 0.19 13.93
CA ALA A 16 -12.16 -0.25 13.18
C ALA A 16 -13.28 0.82 13.15
N TRP A 17 -13.17 1.88 13.94
CA TRP A 17 -14.18 2.94 14.04
C TRP A 17 -13.80 4.16 13.18
N PRO A 18 -14.80 4.91 12.67
CA PRO A 18 -14.55 6.17 11.98
C PRO A 18 -13.80 7.15 12.89
N LEU A 19 -12.71 7.73 12.39
CA LEU A 19 -11.95 8.74 13.12
C LEU A 19 -12.80 9.99 13.36
N LEU A 20 -12.86 10.42 14.60
CA LEU A 20 -13.49 11.67 14.98
C LEU A 20 -12.72 12.86 14.35
N PRO A 21 -13.38 13.99 14.03
CA PRO A 21 -12.71 15.17 13.48
C PRO A 21 -11.54 15.67 14.35
N SER A 22 -11.64 15.52 15.66
CA SER A 22 -10.58 15.90 16.63
C SER A 22 -9.37 14.97 16.62
N GLU A 23 -9.52 13.74 16.11
CA GLU A 23 -8.45 12.73 16.02
C GLU A 23 -7.69 12.83 14.68
N ARG A 24 -8.22 13.58 13.72
CA ARG A 24 -7.61 13.79 12.39
C ARG A 24 -6.48 14.81 12.48
N THR A 25 -5.35 14.38 13.00
CA THR A 25 -4.19 15.26 13.24
C THR A 25 -3.26 15.39 12.04
N TRP A 26 -3.45 14.59 11.00
CA TRP A 26 -2.60 14.59 9.81
C TRP A 26 -3.09 15.62 8.81
N GLY A 27 -2.26 16.66 8.58
CA GLY A 27 -2.47 17.60 7.48
C GLY A 27 -2.04 16.99 6.14
N GLY A 28 -2.49 17.59 5.04
CA GLY A 28 -2.18 17.14 3.69
C GLY A 28 -0.69 16.99 3.39
N TRP A 29 0.17 17.84 3.97
CA TRP A 29 1.62 17.76 3.81
C TRP A 29 2.21 16.49 4.46
N LYS A 30 1.83 16.18 5.69
CA LYS A 30 2.29 14.97 6.39
C LYS A 30 1.82 13.71 5.66
N LEU A 31 0.57 13.69 5.22
CA LEU A 31 0.02 12.61 4.44
C LEU A 31 0.77 12.45 3.10
N GLY A 32 1.02 13.55 2.40
CA GLY A 32 1.75 13.56 1.13
C GLY A 32 3.16 12.99 1.26
N ILE A 33 3.93 13.40 2.25
CA ILE A 33 5.28 12.86 2.50
C ILE A 33 5.21 11.36 2.86
N SER A 34 4.28 10.97 3.73
CA SER A 34 4.12 9.56 4.11
C SER A 34 3.80 8.68 2.90
N LEU A 35 2.90 9.11 2.04
CA LEU A 35 2.56 8.39 0.81
C LEU A 35 3.73 8.37 -0.19
N ALA A 36 4.46 9.48 -0.34
CA ALA A 36 5.64 9.54 -1.21
C ALA A 36 6.74 8.58 -0.72
N THR A 37 6.95 8.51 0.60
CA THR A 37 7.92 7.58 1.19
C THR A 37 7.50 6.12 0.97
N ALA A 38 6.22 5.81 1.14
CA ALA A 38 5.68 4.49 0.86
C ALA A 38 5.77 4.14 -0.64
N ALA A 39 5.59 5.12 -1.53
CA ALA A 39 5.73 4.94 -2.98
C ALA A 39 7.19 4.70 -3.41
N ALA A 40 8.18 5.23 -2.70
CA ALA A 40 9.61 5.01 -2.98
C ALA A 40 10.11 3.61 -2.53
N ALA A 41 9.21 2.65 -2.40
CA ALA A 41 9.52 1.29 -1.99
C ALA A 41 10.15 0.47 -3.13
N THR A 42 10.81 -0.62 -2.76
CA THR A 42 11.58 -1.50 -3.67
C THR A 42 10.78 -2.02 -4.87
N TRP A 43 9.46 -2.18 -4.74
CA TRP A 43 8.59 -2.63 -5.83
C TRP A 43 8.54 -1.67 -7.03
N CYS A 44 8.80 -0.39 -6.84
CA CYS A 44 8.89 0.57 -7.94
C CYS A 44 10.06 0.28 -8.87
N TYR A 45 11.19 -0.16 -8.32
CA TYR A 45 12.37 -0.55 -9.11
C TYR A 45 12.09 -1.78 -9.95
N ILE A 46 11.33 -2.74 -9.41
CA ILE A 46 10.92 -3.95 -10.11
C ILE A 46 10.04 -3.62 -11.31
N ILE A 47 9.05 -2.75 -11.12
CA ILE A 47 8.18 -2.30 -12.21
C ILE A 47 9.01 -1.56 -13.26
N GLY A 48 9.95 -0.70 -12.83
CA GLY A 48 10.87 0.00 -13.72
C GLY A 48 11.74 -0.94 -14.56
N GLU A 49 12.26 -2.00 -13.94
CA GLU A 49 13.04 -3.05 -14.62
C GLU A 49 12.21 -3.76 -15.70
N TYR A 50 11.00 -4.20 -15.36
CA TYR A 50 10.09 -4.85 -16.33
C TYR A 50 9.76 -3.95 -17.51
N VAL A 51 9.45 -2.69 -17.25
CA VAL A 51 9.15 -1.72 -18.31
C VAL A 51 10.38 -1.47 -19.17
N GLY A 52 11.56 -1.34 -18.55
CA GLY A 52 12.84 -1.13 -19.27
C GLY A 52 13.27 -2.32 -20.11
N TYR A 53 12.76 -3.52 -19.84
CA TYR A 53 13.00 -4.71 -20.65
C TYR A 53 12.26 -4.66 -22.00
N TYR A 54 11.07 -4.06 -22.05
CA TYR A 54 10.23 -4.04 -23.25
C TYR A 54 10.25 -2.71 -23.99
N LEU A 55 10.54 -1.61 -23.31
CA LEU A 55 10.43 -0.26 -23.86
C LEU A 55 11.73 0.52 -23.68
N ASN A 56 12.01 1.42 -24.62
CA ASN A 56 13.07 2.40 -24.47
C ASN A 56 12.77 3.36 -23.31
N PHE A 57 13.79 3.98 -22.73
CA PHE A 57 13.65 4.88 -21.58
C PHE A 57 12.56 5.95 -21.78
N ARG A 58 12.51 6.59 -22.94
CA ARG A 58 11.54 7.65 -23.26
C ARG A 58 10.10 7.12 -23.29
N GLU A 59 9.90 6.00 -23.95
CA GLU A 59 8.58 5.35 -24.05
C GLU A 59 8.13 4.77 -22.72
N GLY A 60 9.04 4.10 -22.02
CA GLY A 60 8.77 3.54 -20.69
C GLY A 60 8.43 4.61 -19.66
N PHE A 61 9.16 5.72 -19.65
CA PHE A 61 8.86 6.86 -18.77
C PHE A 61 7.48 7.46 -19.08
N ALA A 62 7.18 7.70 -20.36
CA ALA A 62 5.89 8.23 -20.78
C ALA A 62 4.72 7.29 -20.41
N ALA A 63 4.89 5.98 -20.62
CA ALA A 63 3.88 4.98 -20.28
C ALA A 63 3.65 4.88 -18.76
N LEU A 64 4.72 4.84 -17.96
CA LEU A 64 4.64 4.82 -16.50
C LEU A 64 4.00 6.10 -15.96
N PHE A 65 4.38 7.26 -16.48
CA PHE A 65 3.82 8.53 -16.05
C PHE A 65 2.32 8.63 -16.38
N ALA A 66 1.93 8.33 -17.60
CA ALA A 66 0.52 8.36 -18.02
C ALA A 66 -0.32 7.32 -17.25
N GLY A 67 0.17 6.09 -17.13
CA GLY A 67 -0.50 5.03 -16.37
C GLY A 67 -0.66 5.38 -14.89
N SER A 68 0.36 5.94 -14.27
CA SER A 68 0.31 6.39 -12.88
C SER A 68 -0.69 7.53 -12.67
N MET A 69 -0.74 8.51 -13.58
CA MET A 69 -1.71 9.62 -13.49
C MET A 69 -3.15 9.11 -13.58
N ILE A 70 -3.42 8.20 -14.53
CA ILE A 70 -4.76 7.61 -14.68
C ILE A 70 -5.11 6.74 -13.46
N GLY A 71 -4.21 5.89 -13.02
CA GLY A 71 -4.41 5.04 -11.84
C GLY A 71 -4.66 5.86 -10.57
N MET A 72 -3.86 6.90 -10.34
CA MET A 72 -4.05 7.82 -9.22
C MET A 72 -5.40 8.54 -9.27
N LEU A 73 -5.83 8.98 -10.46
CA LEU A 73 -7.13 9.62 -10.63
C LEU A 73 -8.28 8.67 -10.26
N ILE A 74 -8.23 7.43 -10.71
CA ILE A 74 -9.25 6.42 -10.39
C ILE A 74 -9.29 6.15 -8.88
N VAL A 75 -8.13 5.94 -8.25
CA VAL A 75 -8.05 5.72 -6.79
C VAL A 75 -8.51 6.94 -6.01
N ALA A 76 -8.10 8.15 -6.45
CA ALA A 76 -8.51 9.38 -5.79
C ALA A 76 -10.03 9.57 -5.85
N LEU A 77 -10.68 9.32 -6.98
CA LEU A 77 -12.12 9.44 -7.11
C LEU A 77 -12.88 8.34 -6.34
N ALA A 78 -12.33 7.12 -6.26
CA ALA A 78 -13.00 6.02 -5.60
C ALA A 78 -12.87 6.05 -4.06
N ALA A 79 -11.70 6.35 -3.53
CA ALA A 79 -11.40 6.18 -2.11
C ALA A 79 -11.38 7.50 -1.32
N VAL A 80 -10.82 8.57 -1.89
CA VAL A 80 -10.57 9.81 -1.15
C VAL A 80 -11.84 10.49 -0.64
N PRO A 81 -12.94 10.65 -1.40
CA PRO A 81 -14.13 11.34 -0.91
C PRO A 81 -14.75 10.67 0.31
N VAL A 82 -14.78 9.33 0.32
CA VAL A 82 -15.35 8.55 1.43
C VAL A 82 -14.44 8.62 2.64
N ALA A 83 -13.14 8.41 2.46
CA ALA A 83 -12.15 8.47 3.53
C ALA A 83 -12.13 9.86 4.19
N MET A 84 -12.15 10.94 3.41
CA MET A 84 -12.14 12.30 3.93
C MET A 84 -13.43 12.65 4.68
N ARG A 85 -14.57 12.25 4.14
CA ARG A 85 -15.87 12.60 4.73
C ARG A 85 -16.16 11.82 6.01
N PHE A 86 -15.89 10.52 5.99
CA PHE A 86 -16.29 9.61 7.08
C PHE A 86 -15.13 9.16 7.98
N GLY A 87 -13.87 9.39 7.60
CA GLY A 87 -12.71 8.98 8.38
C GLY A 87 -12.58 7.46 8.49
N VAL A 88 -13.00 6.73 7.47
CA VAL A 88 -12.97 5.27 7.40
C VAL A 88 -11.93 4.79 6.39
N ASP A 89 -11.42 3.58 6.59
CA ASP A 89 -10.54 2.92 5.64
C ASP A 89 -11.29 2.41 4.39
N SER A 90 -10.55 1.94 3.40
CA SER A 90 -11.12 1.47 2.13
C SER A 90 -11.99 0.21 2.31
N ILE A 91 -11.66 -0.68 3.26
CA ILE A 91 -12.43 -1.90 3.52
C ILE A 91 -13.74 -1.54 4.23
N ALA A 92 -13.67 -0.69 5.26
CA ALA A 92 -14.85 -0.22 5.97
C ALA A 92 -15.80 0.56 5.03
N SER A 93 -15.26 1.33 4.08
CA SER A 93 -16.04 2.05 3.07
C SER A 93 -16.77 1.13 2.09
N SER A 94 -16.39 -0.13 1.98
CA SER A 94 -17.06 -1.11 1.13
C SER A 94 -18.34 -1.69 1.75
N LYS A 95 -18.50 -1.63 3.08
CA LYS A 95 -19.66 -2.18 3.78
C LYS A 95 -21.02 -1.65 3.32
N PRO A 96 -21.21 -0.35 3.09
CA PRO A 96 -22.47 0.16 2.56
C PRO A 96 -22.82 -0.33 1.17
N GLN A 97 -21.79 -0.65 0.34
CA GLN A 97 -21.97 -1.09 -1.03
C GLN A 97 -22.26 -2.59 -1.13
N PHE A 98 -21.56 -3.40 -0.34
CA PHE A 98 -21.63 -4.86 -0.39
C PHE A 98 -22.49 -5.47 0.74
N GLY A 99 -22.99 -4.65 1.64
CA GLY A 99 -23.80 -5.09 2.77
C GLY A 99 -22.99 -5.76 3.89
N SER A 100 -23.71 -6.18 4.94
CA SER A 100 -23.11 -6.71 6.18
C SER A 100 -22.32 -8.01 6.03
N ARG A 101 -22.52 -8.76 4.96
CA ARG A 101 -21.78 -10.01 4.67
C ARG A 101 -20.88 -9.88 3.44
N GLY A 102 -21.25 -9.06 2.47
CA GLY A 102 -20.50 -8.93 1.22
C GLY A 102 -19.15 -8.24 1.34
N TRP A 103 -18.92 -7.43 2.38
CA TRP A 103 -17.62 -6.78 2.64
C TRP A 103 -16.46 -7.77 2.86
N VAL A 104 -16.75 -9.03 3.17
CA VAL A 104 -15.75 -10.09 3.32
C VAL A 104 -15.02 -10.34 2.00
N ILE A 105 -15.69 -10.15 0.86
CA ILE A 105 -15.08 -10.34 -0.47
C ILE A 105 -13.93 -9.35 -0.71
N PRO A 106 -14.14 -8.02 -0.67
CA PRO A 106 -13.03 -7.07 -0.80
C PRO A 106 -11.96 -7.22 0.29
N ALA A 107 -12.33 -7.58 1.52
CA ALA A 107 -11.37 -7.85 2.59
C ALA A 107 -10.48 -9.07 2.27
N ALA A 108 -11.05 -10.17 1.79
CA ALA A 108 -10.30 -11.35 1.38
C ALA A 108 -9.38 -11.04 0.18
N MET A 109 -9.87 -10.30 -0.82
CA MET A 109 -9.06 -9.87 -1.97
C MET A 109 -7.89 -8.99 -1.53
N GLN A 110 -8.12 -8.06 -0.61
CA GLN A 110 -7.07 -7.22 -0.04
C GLN A 110 -6.02 -8.05 0.70
N PHE A 111 -6.46 -9.01 1.52
CA PHE A 111 -5.57 -9.92 2.24
C PHE A 111 -4.68 -10.73 1.29
N VAL A 112 -5.26 -11.36 0.28
CA VAL A 112 -4.53 -12.13 -0.75
C VAL A 112 -3.54 -11.23 -1.49
N SER A 113 -3.95 -10.01 -1.85
CA SER A 113 -3.09 -9.02 -2.50
C SER A 113 -1.89 -8.66 -1.62
N ILE A 114 -2.11 -8.37 -0.33
CA ILE A 114 -1.04 -8.03 0.62
C ILE A 114 -0.06 -9.20 0.76
N VAL A 115 -0.55 -10.43 0.94
CA VAL A 115 0.30 -11.62 1.05
C VAL A 115 1.11 -11.83 -0.22
N GLY A 116 0.48 -11.71 -1.39
CA GLY A 116 1.15 -11.82 -2.68
C GLY A 116 2.27 -10.79 -2.87
N TRP A 117 2.01 -9.53 -2.60
CA TRP A 117 3.01 -8.47 -2.68
C TRP A 117 4.16 -8.66 -1.70
N ASN A 118 3.88 -9.00 -0.45
CA ASN A 118 4.92 -9.27 0.55
C ASN A 118 5.80 -10.46 0.14
N SER A 119 5.21 -11.51 -0.41
CA SER A 119 5.96 -12.68 -0.91
C SER A 119 6.90 -12.29 -2.05
N LEU A 120 6.44 -11.50 -3.01
CA LEU A 120 7.29 -10.97 -4.07
C LEU A 120 8.46 -10.13 -3.52
N LEU A 121 8.19 -9.20 -2.60
CA LEU A 121 9.22 -8.37 -1.97
C LEU A 121 10.27 -9.21 -1.25
N LEU A 122 9.87 -10.27 -0.54
CA LEU A 122 10.79 -11.19 0.13
C LEU A 122 11.70 -11.93 -0.88
N ILE A 123 11.14 -12.40 -2.00
CA ILE A 123 11.91 -13.07 -3.05
C ILE A 123 12.95 -12.11 -3.64
N PHE A 124 12.57 -10.88 -3.96
CA PHE A 124 13.50 -9.89 -4.50
C PHE A 124 14.56 -9.48 -3.49
N PHE A 125 14.19 -9.29 -2.23
CA PHE A 125 15.14 -9.02 -1.16
C PHE A 125 16.17 -10.15 -1.03
N ALA A 126 15.73 -11.41 -1.01
CA ALA A 126 16.58 -12.56 -0.95
C ALA A 126 17.56 -12.64 -2.13
N LYS A 127 17.06 -12.43 -3.37
CA LYS A 127 17.90 -12.41 -4.57
C LYS A 127 18.94 -11.28 -4.52
N SER A 128 18.54 -10.07 -4.18
CA SER A 128 19.45 -8.91 -4.10
C SER A 128 20.51 -9.11 -3.02
N THR A 129 20.13 -9.64 -1.86
CA THR A 129 21.05 -9.97 -0.77
C THR A 129 22.05 -11.04 -1.20
N THR A 130 21.59 -12.08 -1.88
CA THR A 130 22.48 -13.15 -2.40
C THR A 130 23.48 -12.59 -3.40
N GLN A 131 23.06 -11.75 -4.33
CA GLN A 131 23.94 -11.12 -5.29
C GLN A 131 24.97 -10.22 -4.62
N LEU A 132 24.57 -9.44 -3.62
CA LEU A 132 25.46 -8.59 -2.85
C LEU A 132 26.52 -9.42 -2.11
N LEU A 133 26.11 -10.49 -1.43
CA LEU A 133 27.01 -11.37 -0.70
C LEU A 133 28.01 -12.09 -1.62
N ARG A 134 27.59 -12.46 -2.82
CA ARG A 134 28.48 -12.99 -3.87
C ARG A 134 29.49 -11.94 -4.34
N ALA A 135 29.03 -10.73 -4.60
CA ALA A 135 29.90 -9.63 -5.03
C ALA A 135 30.94 -9.25 -3.96
N LEU A 136 30.60 -9.43 -2.68
CA LEU A 136 31.52 -9.22 -1.54
C LEU A 136 32.40 -10.42 -1.24
N GLY A 137 32.27 -11.55 -1.97
CA GLY A 137 33.06 -12.77 -1.77
C GLY A 137 32.73 -13.53 -0.49
N VAL A 138 31.58 -13.24 0.15
CA VAL A 138 31.16 -13.90 1.41
C VAL A 138 30.58 -15.29 1.13
N ILE A 139 29.94 -15.45 -0.01
CA ILE A 139 29.39 -16.74 -0.49
C ILE A 139 29.84 -16.99 -1.92
N GLY A 140 30.17 -18.26 -2.21
CA GLY A 140 30.59 -18.72 -3.55
C GLY A 140 29.40 -18.94 -4.47
#